data_25324f9d477501e09d8f2e6d4b9e29d8
#
_entry.id   25324f9d477501e09d8f2e6d4b9e29d8
#
_cell.length_a   1.000
_cell.length_b   1.000
_cell.length_c   1.000
_cell.angle_alpha   90.00
_cell.angle_beta   90.00
_cell.angle_gamma   90.00
#
_symmetry.space_group_name_H-M   'P 1'
#
loop_
_entity.id
_entity.type
_entity.pdbx_description
1 polymer ?
#
loop_
_entity_poly.entity_id
_entity_poly.type
_entity_poly.pdbx_seq_one_letter_code
_entity_poly.pdbx_strand_id
1 'polypeptide(L)'
;MKTDLKAAGNRGDERYDVLIIGAGAAGTACAIMLAQKGVRVAVSERDARACVKLAATGNGRCNLSNSAVSPARYNDPIFVAPALQAFGTAETAAFFASLGIPVREKDGRLYPYGNNSGCVVNAFVAAVERLGIRMTVSSEASGIERFRGGYRVRAATGGEEKEFFAANVVFACGSNATSGKDSLSLMTSLGYKRTACVPAIAPIPTALFKGVSGVRAIARGILTSGEEILADRRGEVLFRDDALSGMLAFELSSAYARAL
;
A
#
# COMPACT_ATOMS: atom_id res chain seq x y z
N MET A 1 -1.28 -2.36 25.10
CA MET A 1 0.03 -2.99 25.34
C MET A 1 1.03 -2.31 24.43
N LYS A 2 1.95 -1.50 24.98
CA LYS A 2 3.05 -0.89 24.21
C LYS A 2 4.08 -1.98 23.99
N THR A 3 4.21 -2.46 22.75
CA THR A 3 5.32 -3.33 22.37
C THR A 3 6.50 -2.43 22.04
N ASP A 4 7.36 -2.18 23.02
CA ASP A 4 8.66 -1.55 22.81
C ASP A 4 9.54 -2.52 22.01
N LEU A 5 9.62 -2.33 20.69
CA LEU A 5 10.64 -2.94 19.86
C LEU A 5 12.00 -2.41 20.35
N LYS A 6 12.73 -3.24 21.10
CA LYS A 6 14.06 -2.89 21.60
C LYS A 6 14.94 -2.44 20.44
N ALA A 7 15.42 -1.21 20.50
CA ALA A 7 16.44 -0.67 19.62
C ALA A 7 17.70 -1.55 19.72
N ALA A 8 17.96 -2.34 18.70
CA ALA A 8 19.21 -3.07 18.57
C ALA A 8 20.35 -2.06 18.35
N GLY A 9 21.38 -2.15 19.16
CA GLY A 9 22.48 -1.20 19.25
C GLY A 9 23.15 -0.87 17.93
N ASN A 10 23.68 0.34 17.90
CA ASN A 10 24.48 0.95 16.83
C ASN A 10 25.67 0.04 16.45
N ARG A 11 25.58 -0.73 15.35
CA ARG A 11 26.70 -1.38 14.69
C ARG A 11 26.84 -0.70 13.32
N GLY A 12 27.76 0.25 13.22
CA GLY A 12 28.20 0.82 11.95
C GLY A 12 28.62 -0.32 11.00
N ASP A 13 28.26 -0.21 9.71
CA ASP A 13 28.56 -1.11 8.61
C ASP A 13 27.77 -2.43 8.48
N GLU A 14 26.60 -2.56 9.05
CA GLU A 14 25.77 -3.73 8.79
C GLU A 14 25.15 -3.64 7.37
N ARG A 15 25.64 -4.49 6.45
CA ARG A 15 25.16 -4.55 5.07
C ARG A 15 24.04 -5.60 4.94
N TYR A 16 22.92 -5.19 4.33
CA TYR A 16 21.78 -6.06 4.02
C TYR A 16 21.80 -6.50 2.56
N ASP A 17 21.20 -7.66 2.27
CA ASP A 17 20.98 -8.07 0.89
C ASP A 17 19.89 -7.20 0.26
N VAL A 18 18.85 -6.90 1.06
CA VAL A 18 17.72 -6.05 0.64
C VAL A 18 17.33 -5.08 1.73
N LEU A 19 17.23 -3.80 1.39
CA LEU A 19 16.55 -2.78 2.19
C LEU A 19 15.19 -2.48 1.57
N ILE A 20 14.15 -2.52 2.38
CA ILE A 20 12.79 -2.17 1.97
C ILE A 20 12.42 -0.82 2.58
N ILE A 21 12.01 0.14 1.75
CA ILE A 21 11.54 1.46 2.18
C ILE A 21 10.02 1.43 2.21
N GLY A 22 9.46 1.45 3.42
CA GLY A 22 8.03 1.37 3.72
C GLY A 22 7.60 0.00 4.25
N ALA A 23 7.01 -0.02 5.46
CA ALA A 23 6.44 -1.19 6.12
C ALA A 23 4.91 -1.26 5.98
N GLY A 24 4.38 -0.89 4.83
CA GLY A 24 2.99 -1.15 4.46
C GLY A 24 2.74 -2.63 4.13
N ALA A 25 1.55 -2.97 3.62
CA ALA A 25 1.20 -4.34 3.25
C ALA A 25 2.24 -4.98 2.31
N ALA A 26 2.61 -4.27 1.23
CA ALA A 26 3.55 -4.77 0.23
C ALA A 26 4.96 -4.95 0.79
N GLY A 27 5.48 -3.92 1.51
CA GLY A 27 6.84 -3.98 2.06
C GLY A 27 7.00 -5.04 3.13
N THR A 28 6.03 -5.17 4.02
CA THR A 28 6.07 -6.19 5.08
C THR A 28 5.93 -7.61 4.52
N ALA A 29 5.02 -7.83 3.56
CA ALA A 29 4.91 -9.12 2.88
C ALA A 29 6.20 -9.49 2.14
N CYS A 30 6.79 -8.54 1.40
CA CYS A 30 8.06 -8.71 0.72
C CYS A 30 9.19 -9.08 1.70
N ALA A 31 9.28 -8.36 2.82
CA ALA A 31 10.29 -8.63 3.86
C ALA A 31 10.18 -10.05 4.41
N ILE A 32 8.96 -10.48 4.74
CA ILE A 32 8.68 -11.83 5.26
C ILE A 32 9.07 -12.89 4.23
N MET A 33 8.62 -12.74 2.98
CA MET A 33 8.91 -13.72 1.92
C MET A 33 10.41 -13.83 1.62
N LEU A 34 11.14 -12.74 1.63
CA LEU A 34 12.59 -12.73 1.45
C LEU A 34 13.32 -13.38 2.63
N ALA A 35 12.94 -13.02 3.86
CA ALA A 35 13.55 -13.57 5.06
C ALA A 35 13.28 -15.08 5.21
N GLN A 36 12.11 -15.58 4.81
CA GLN A 36 11.82 -17.01 4.74
C GLN A 36 12.75 -17.78 3.76
N LYS A 37 13.35 -17.08 2.81
CA LYS A 37 14.36 -17.63 1.88
C LYS A 37 15.80 -17.40 2.34
N GLY A 38 16.01 -16.94 3.57
CA GLY A 38 17.33 -16.70 4.14
C GLY A 38 18.00 -15.40 3.70
N VAL A 39 17.27 -14.49 3.03
CA VAL A 39 17.78 -13.17 2.63
C VAL A 39 17.85 -12.25 3.85
N ARG A 40 18.98 -11.56 4.04
CA ARG A 40 19.12 -10.54 5.11
C ARG A 40 18.39 -9.26 4.74
N VAL A 41 17.26 -9.02 5.40
CA VAL A 41 16.36 -7.90 5.10
C VAL A 41 16.37 -6.88 6.22
N ALA A 42 16.41 -5.59 5.85
CA ALA A 42 16.05 -4.49 6.71
C ALA A 42 14.83 -3.73 6.14
N VAL A 43 14.06 -3.12 7.01
CA VAL A 43 12.90 -2.28 6.64
C VAL A 43 13.03 -0.94 7.35
N SER A 44 12.91 0.15 6.59
CA SER A 44 12.78 1.53 7.10
C SER A 44 11.35 2.00 6.92
N GLU A 45 10.68 2.39 8.01
CA GLU A 45 9.30 2.86 8.00
C GLU A 45 9.19 4.24 8.63
N ARG A 46 8.58 5.17 7.93
CA ARG A 46 8.38 6.55 8.38
C ARG A 46 7.44 6.65 9.58
N ASP A 47 6.35 5.91 9.55
CA ASP A 47 5.34 5.95 10.60
C ASP A 47 5.86 5.28 11.89
N ALA A 48 5.28 5.60 13.04
CA ALA A 48 5.66 5.02 14.33
C ALA A 48 5.32 3.53 14.47
N ARG A 49 4.63 2.96 13.49
CA ARG A 49 4.27 1.53 13.45
C ARG A 49 4.08 1.07 12.00
N ALA A 50 4.31 -0.21 11.77
CA ALA A 50 4.06 -0.84 10.48
C ALA A 50 2.56 -0.96 10.16
N CYS A 51 2.22 -1.10 8.89
CA CYS A 51 0.90 -1.48 8.40
C CYS A 51 -0.24 -0.50 8.73
N VAL A 52 0.03 0.79 8.93
CA VAL A 52 -0.98 1.80 9.32
C VAL A 52 -2.15 1.82 8.34
N LYS A 53 -1.88 1.88 7.03
CA LYS A 53 -2.94 1.86 6.01
C LYS A 53 -3.67 0.51 5.93
N LEU A 54 -2.97 -0.60 6.13
CA LEU A 54 -3.56 -1.93 6.13
C LEU A 54 -4.62 -2.07 7.24
N ALA A 55 -4.36 -1.52 8.41
CA ALA A 55 -5.29 -1.54 9.54
C ALA A 55 -6.64 -0.87 9.22
N ALA A 56 -6.67 0.12 8.30
CA ALA A 56 -7.86 0.86 7.91
C ALA A 56 -8.58 0.27 6.68
N THR A 57 -8.00 -0.71 5.98
CA THR A 57 -8.56 -1.23 4.72
C THR A 57 -9.86 -1.99 4.91
N GLY A 58 -10.75 -1.92 3.90
CA GLY A 58 -12.01 -2.66 3.90
C GLY A 58 -12.92 -2.33 5.09
N ASN A 59 -12.93 -1.10 5.59
CA ASN A 59 -13.62 -0.71 6.83
C ASN A 59 -13.19 -1.57 8.04
N GLY A 60 -11.89 -1.82 8.18
CA GLY A 60 -11.32 -2.64 9.24
C GLY A 60 -11.42 -4.16 9.02
N ARG A 61 -11.94 -4.61 7.86
CA ARG A 61 -12.09 -6.04 7.53
C ARG A 61 -10.88 -6.63 6.83
N CYS A 62 -10.02 -5.80 6.23
CA CYS A 62 -8.85 -6.18 5.43
C CYS A 62 -9.20 -7.06 4.21
N ASN A 63 -9.67 -6.45 3.13
CA ASN A 63 -9.80 -7.16 1.87
C ASN A 63 -8.40 -7.53 1.34
N LEU A 64 -8.11 -8.83 1.27
CA LEU A 64 -6.78 -9.37 0.93
C LEU A 64 -6.60 -9.55 -0.57
N SER A 65 -7.65 -9.97 -1.28
CA SER A 65 -7.62 -10.25 -2.72
C SER A 65 -9.04 -10.37 -3.28
N ASN A 66 -9.15 -10.76 -4.53
CA ASN A 66 -10.41 -11.03 -5.22
C ASN A 66 -10.28 -12.31 -6.05
N SER A 67 -11.32 -13.17 -6.04
CA SER A 67 -11.31 -14.42 -6.83
C SER A 67 -11.35 -14.19 -8.34
N ALA A 68 -11.84 -13.02 -8.78
CA ALA A 68 -11.87 -12.60 -10.17
C ALA A 68 -10.69 -11.71 -10.59
N VAL A 69 -9.56 -11.79 -9.88
CA VAL A 69 -8.34 -11.07 -10.27
C VAL A 69 -7.90 -11.55 -11.65
N SER A 70 -7.71 -10.60 -12.56
CA SER A 70 -7.18 -10.85 -13.90
C SER A 70 -6.42 -9.64 -14.42
N PRO A 71 -5.47 -9.78 -15.36
CA PRO A 71 -4.73 -8.64 -15.92
C PRO A 71 -5.62 -7.54 -16.48
N ALA A 72 -6.77 -7.90 -17.08
CA ALA A 72 -7.72 -6.94 -17.67
C ALA A 72 -8.36 -5.97 -16.65
N ARG A 73 -8.20 -6.22 -15.36
CA ARG A 73 -8.66 -5.34 -14.29
C ARG A 73 -7.66 -4.24 -13.90
N TYR A 74 -6.49 -4.23 -14.51
CA TYR A 74 -5.41 -3.28 -14.21
C TYR A 74 -5.22 -2.27 -15.34
N ASN A 75 -4.62 -1.13 -15.04
CA ASN A 75 -4.37 -0.07 -16.02
C ASN A 75 -3.36 -0.51 -17.08
N ASP A 76 -2.41 -1.38 -16.73
CA ASP A 76 -1.45 -2.00 -17.64
C ASP A 76 -1.52 -3.52 -17.52
N PRO A 77 -2.38 -4.18 -18.30
CA PRO A 77 -2.55 -5.63 -18.28
C PRO A 77 -1.27 -6.40 -18.64
N ILE A 78 -0.47 -5.88 -19.57
CA ILE A 78 0.76 -6.54 -20.05
C ILE A 78 1.81 -6.53 -18.93
N PHE A 79 1.97 -5.40 -18.26
CA PHE A 79 2.92 -5.25 -17.16
C PHE A 79 2.57 -6.14 -15.97
N VAL A 80 1.29 -6.25 -15.61
CA VAL A 80 0.87 -6.97 -14.41
C VAL A 80 0.72 -8.47 -14.61
N ALA A 81 0.51 -8.94 -15.84
CA ALA A 81 0.24 -10.36 -16.12
C ALA A 81 1.30 -11.33 -15.56
N PRO A 82 2.62 -11.11 -15.75
CA PRO A 82 3.64 -11.98 -15.17
C PRO A 82 3.60 -12.05 -13.65
N ALA A 83 3.32 -10.91 -12.99
CA ALA A 83 3.22 -10.84 -11.54
C ALA A 83 2.02 -11.63 -11.01
N LEU A 84 0.86 -11.52 -11.65
CA LEU A 84 -0.34 -12.29 -11.28
C LEU A 84 -0.21 -13.78 -11.58
N GLN A 85 0.53 -14.14 -12.63
CA GLN A 85 0.84 -15.53 -12.93
C GLN A 85 1.75 -16.16 -11.87
N ALA A 86 2.72 -15.40 -11.38
CA ALA A 86 3.65 -15.86 -10.36
C ALA A 86 3.06 -15.82 -8.94
N PHE A 87 2.18 -14.86 -8.67
CA PHE A 87 1.60 -14.62 -7.35
C PHE A 87 0.18 -14.06 -7.48
N GLY A 88 -0.78 -14.96 -7.70
CA GLY A 88 -2.19 -14.63 -7.85
C GLY A 88 -2.99 -14.78 -6.56
N THR A 89 -4.26 -15.04 -6.70
CA THR A 89 -5.20 -15.16 -5.58
C THR A 89 -4.91 -16.38 -4.70
N ALA A 90 -4.55 -17.53 -5.30
CA ALA A 90 -4.24 -18.75 -4.57
C ALA A 90 -2.96 -18.60 -3.75
N GLU A 91 -1.91 -18.05 -4.33
CA GLU A 91 -0.63 -17.77 -3.66
C GLU A 91 -0.81 -16.75 -2.55
N THR A 92 -1.64 -15.73 -2.76
CA THR A 92 -2.01 -14.75 -1.72
C THR A 92 -2.68 -15.45 -0.54
N ALA A 93 -3.67 -16.30 -0.79
CA ALA A 93 -4.35 -17.06 0.28
C ALA A 93 -3.39 -18.00 1.01
N ALA A 94 -2.52 -18.70 0.28
CA ALA A 94 -1.50 -19.59 0.86
C ALA A 94 -0.49 -18.83 1.72
N PHE A 95 -0.05 -17.64 1.27
CA PHE A 95 0.83 -16.78 2.04
C PHE A 95 0.20 -16.39 3.40
N PHE A 96 -1.04 -15.91 3.42
CA PHE A 96 -1.72 -15.59 4.66
C PHE A 96 -1.97 -16.80 5.54
N ALA A 97 -2.33 -17.94 4.96
CA ALA A 97 -2.47 -19.20 5.69
C ALA A 97 -1.15 -19.62 6.36
N SER A 98 0.01 -19.42 5.71
CA SER A 98 1.33 -19.70 6.28
C SER A 98 1.68 -18.82 7.50
N LEU A 99 1.01 -17.68 7.62
CA LEU A 99 1.11 -16.78 8.77
C LEU A 99 0.06 -17.07 9.85
N GLY A 100 -0.70 -18.16 9.74
CA GLY A 100 -1.77 -18.51 10.66
C GLY A 100 -3.06 -17.73 10.45
N ILE A 101 -3.25 -17.12 9.29
CA ILE A 101 -4.46 -16.37 8.93
C ILE A 101 -5.26 -17.17 7.89
N PRO A 102 -6.27 -17.96 8.30
CA PRO A 102 -7.17 -18.58 7.36
C PRO A 102 -7.97 -17.51 6.61
N VAL A 103 -8.15 -17.74 5.30
CA VAL A 103 -8.83 -16.83 4.39
C VAL A 103 -10.19 -17.39 4.02
N ARG A 104 -11.20 -16.53 3.92
CA ARG A 104 -12.53 -16.87 3.38
C ARG A 104 -12.89 -15.95 2.22
N GLU A 105 -13.64 -16.51 1.28
CA GLU A 105 -14.26 -15.74 0.21
C GLU A 105 -15.66 -15.28 0.62
N LYS A 106 -15.99 -14.05 0.26
CA LYS A 106 -17.35 -13.49 0.33
C LYS A 106 -17.55 -12.52 -0.82
N ASP A 107 -18.55 -12.78 -1.66
CA ASP A 107 -18.90 -11.94 -2.80
C ASP A 107 -17.70 -11.65 -3.73
N GLY A 108 -16.93 -12.68 -4.04
CA GLY A 108 -15.72 -12.60 -4.87
C GLY A 108 -14.51 -11.96 -4.18
N ARG A 109 -14.62 -11.54 -2.93
CA ARG A 109 -13.52 -10.90 -2.18
C ARG A 109 -12.98 -11.83 -1.11
N LEU A 110 -11.66 -11.80 -0.94
CA LEU A 110 -10.97 -12.59 0.08
C LEU A 110 -10.74 -11.74 1.32
N TYR A 111 -11.15 -12.27 2.46
CA TYR A 111 -10.96 -11.65 3.77
C TYR A 111 -10.29 -12.61 4.74
N PRO A 112 -9.56 -12.13 5.77
CA PRO A 112 -9.21 -12.99 6.88
C PRO A 112 -10.48 -13.54 7.52
N TYR A 113 -10.44 -14.79 7.96
CA TYR A 113 -11.63 -15.47 8.50
C TYR A 113 -12.26 -14.68 9.67
N GLY A 114 -11.43 -14.09 10.53
CA GLY A 114 -11.85 -13.22 11.63
C GLY A 114 -12.42 -11.87 11.21
N ASN A 115 -12.44 -11.54 9.92
CA ASN A 115 -12.98 -10.29 9.35
C ASN A 115 -12.46 -9.02 10.05
N ASN A 116 -11.19 -9.03 10.45
CA ASN A 116 -10.53 -7.98 11.22
C ASN A 116 -9.11 -7.73 10.69
N SER A 117 -8.81 -6.48 10.33
CA SER A 117 -7.49 -6.08 9.85
C SER A 117 -6.40 -6.17 10.93
N GLY A 118 -6.75 -6.05 12.20
CA GLY A 118 -5.82 -6.15 13.31
C GLY A 118 -5.17 -7.53 13.40
N CYS A 119 -5.90 -8.61 13.07
CA CYS A 119 -5.30 -9.95 13.07
C CYS A 119 -4.21 -10.09 12.00
N VAL A 120 -4.38 -9.44 10.84
CA VAL A 120 -3.37 -9.44 9.77
C VAL A 120 -2.15 -8.64 10.18
N VAL A 121 -2.34 -7.45 10.76
CA VAL A 121 -1.25 -6.61 11.27
C VAL A 121 -0.46 -7.36 12.34
N ASN A 122 -1.13 -7.97 13.31
CA ASN A 122 -0.47 -8.73 14.39
C ASN A 122 0.32 -9.92 13.85
N ALA A 123 -0.22 -10.65 12.88
CA ALA A 123 0.49 -11.77 12.25
C ALA A 123 1.72 -11.32 11.47
N PHE A 124 1.65 -10.17 10.79
CA PHE A 124 2.80 -9.56 10.12
C PHE A 124 3.88 -9.17 11.12
N VAL A 125 3.53 -8.50 12.21
CA VAL A 125 4.48 -8.10 13.26
C VAL A 125 5.13 -9.33 13.89
N ALA A 126 4.34 -10.34 14.26
CA ALA A 126 4.86 -11.58 14.81
C ALA A 126 5.80 -12.33 13.84
N ALA A 127 5.49 -12.32 12.53
CA ALA A 127 6.37 -12.91 11.53
C ALA A 127 7.69 -12.14 11.37
N VAL A 128 7.65 -10.81 11.40
CA VAL A 128 8.83 -9.95 11.37
C VAL A 128 9.75 -10.25 12.55
N GLU A 129 9.20 -10.34 13.77
CA GLU A 129 9.94 -10.68 14.99
C GLU A 129 10.52 -12.09 14.93
N ARG A 130 9.71 -13.09 14.59
CA ARG A 130 10.13 -14.50 14.50
C ARG A 130 11.25 -14.72 13.50
N LEU A 131 11.21 -14.01 12.36
CA LEU A 131 12.22 -14.12 11.30
C LEU A 131 13.44 -13.23 11.52
N GLY A 132 13.49 -12.48 12.63
CA GLY A 132 14.59 -11.57 12.95
C GLY A 132 14.80 -10.44 11.95
N ILE A 133 13.74 -10.03 11.26
CA ILE A 133 13.79 -8.93 10.28
C ILE A 133 14.04 -7.62 11.03
N ARG A 134 15.09 -6.88 10.66
CA ARG A 134 15.35 -5.57 11.23
C ARG A 134 14.36 -4.55 10.67
N MET A 135 13.37 -4.19 11.47
CA MET A 135 12.41 -3.15 11.16
C MET A 135 12.68 -1.91 12.01
N THR A 136 12.95 -0.77 11.37
CA THR A 136 13.15 0.52 12.01
C THR A 136 11.95 1.40 11.69
N VAL A 137 11.12 1.67 12.69
CA VAL A 137 9.97 2.59 12.60
C VAL A 137 10.38 4.01 12.98
N SER A 138 9.54 5.02 12.72
CA SER A 138 9.89 6.44 12.85
C SER A 138 11.20 6.76 12.13
N SER A 139 11.42 6.12 10.99
CA SER A 139 12.63 6.19 10.18
C SER A 139 12.26 6.54 8.73
N GLU A 140 12.27 7.84 8.43
CA GLU A 140 11.91 8.35 7.10
C GLU A 140 13.15 8.39 6.20
N ALA A 141 13.14 7.59 5.13
CA ALA A 141 14.21 7.63 4.13
C ALA A 141 14.23 9.01 3.45
N SER A 142 15.36 9.69 3.54
CA SER A 142 15.59 11.08 3.08
C SER A 142 16.51 11.17 1.86
N GLY A 143 17.32 10.15 1.60
CA GLY A 143 18.25 10.12 0.48
C GLY A 143 18.66 8.71 0.11
N ILE A 144 19.00 8.52 -1.18
CA ILE A 144 19.52 7.26 -1.70
C ILE A 144 20.56 7.56 -2.77
N GLU A 145 21.63 6.79 -2.77
CA GLU A 145 22.66 6.85 -3.79
C GLU A 145 23.30 5.47 -4.06
N ARG A 146 23.89 5.31 -5.23
CA ARG A 146 24.67 4.12 -5.55
C ARG A 146 25.98 4.15 -4.76
N PHE A 147 26.31 3.05 -4.09
CA PHE A 147 27.48 2.97 -3.24
C PHE A 147 28.07 1.55 -3.20
N ARG A 148 29.34 1.39 -3.59
CA ARG A 148 30.12 0.13 -3.51
C ARG A 148 29.36 -1.11 -4.03
N GLY A 149 28.81 -1.02 -5.23
CA GLY A 149 28.08 -2.11 -5.88
C GLY A 149 26.68 -2.41 -5.27
N GLY A 150 26.14 -1.47 -4.52
CA GLY A 150 24.79 -1.49 -3.97
C GLY A 150 24.27 -0.08 -3.77
N TYR A 151 23.64 0.15 -2.64
CA TYR A 151 23.01 1.43 -2.29
C TYR A 151 23.32 1.81 -0.85
N ARG A 152 23.47 3.12 -0.64
CA ARG A 152 23.44 3.78 0.65
C ARG A 152 22.13 4.56 0.75
N VAL A 153 21.36 4.31 1.80
CA VAL A 153 20.10 5.01 2.08
C VAL A 153 20.25 5.74 3.41
N ARG A 154 20.01 7.05 3.38
CA ARG A 154 19.94 7.88 4.59
C ARG A 154 18.50 7.96 5.06
N ALA A 155 18.30 7.90 6.36
CA ALA A 155 16.98 8.00 6.97
C ALA A 155 17.04 8.82 8.26
N ALA A 156 16.08 9.72 8.45
CA ALA A 156 15.89 10.44 9.70
C ALA A 156 15.15 9.54 10.70
N THR A 157 15.75 9.29 11.85
CA THR A 157 15.22 8.40 12.89
C THR A 157 15.34 9.08 14.24
N GLY A 158 14.22 9.49 14.84
CA GLY A 158 14.24 10.15 16.16
C GLY A 158 15.02 11.48 16.21
N GLY A 159 15.14 12.18 15.07
CA GLY A 159 15.92 13.42 14.93
C GLY A 159 17.40 13.20 14.57
N GLU A 160 17.86 11.95 14.50
CA GLU A 160 19.20 11.59 14.05
C GLU A 160 19.18 11.02 12.63
N GLU A 161 20.24 11.29 11.85
CA GLU A 161 20.43 10.66 10.56
C GLU A 161 21.09 9.28 10.75
N LYS A 162 20.48 8.24 10.15
CA LYS A 162 21.03 6.88 10.09
C LYS A 162 21.28 6.47 8.65
N GLU A 163 22.30 5.67 8.44
CA GLU A 163 22.61 5.10 7.15
C GLU A 163 22.33 3.59 7.13
N PHE A 164 21.77 3.14 6.01
CA PHE A 164 21.58 1.72 5.70
C PHE A 164 22.35 1.38 4.43
N PHE A 165 23.05 0.25 4.46
CA PHE A 165 23.78 -0.25 3.29
C PHE A 165 23.12 -1.55 2.82
N ALA A 166 22.78 -1.62 1.53
CA ALA A 166 22.14 -2.81 0.96
C ALA A 166 22.59 -3.07 -0.47
N ALA A 167 22.61 -4.34 -0.87
CA ALA A 167 22.88 -4.72 -2.25
C ALA A 167 21.73 -4.30 -3.17
N ASN A 168 20.48 -4.39 -2.69
CA ASN A 168 19.27 -4.04 -3.41
C ASN A 168 18.35 -3.19 -2.55
N VAL A 169 17.51 -2.35 -3.19
CA VAL A 169 16.48 -1.56 -2.51
C VAL A 169 15.12 -1.81 -3.14
N VAL A 170 14.13 -2.05 -2.30
CA VAL A 170 12.72 -2.16 -2.70
C VAL A 170 11.96 -0.93 -2.21
N PHE A 171 11.35 -0.20 -3.12
CA PHE A 171 10.48 0.93 -2.81
C PHE A 171 9.05 0.43 -2.59
N ALA A 172 8.60 0.43 -1.35
CA ALA A 172 7.25 0.03 -0.94
C ALA A 172 6.53 1.16 -0.18
N CYS A 173 6.90 2.41 -0.46
CA CYS A 173 6.42 3.61 0.24
C CYS A 173 4.92 3.89 0.04
N GLY A 174 4.28 3.20 -0.90
CA GLY A 174 2.90 3.47 -1.29
C GLY A 174 2.78 4.80 -2.04
N SER A 175 1.56 5.35 -2.05
CA SER A 175 1.27 6.63 -2.68
C SER A 175 1.21 7.76 -1.66
N ASN A 176 1.20 9.00 -2.15
CA ASN A 176 1.01 10.22 -1.34
C ASN A 176 -0.46 10.49 -0.94
N ALA A 177 -1.38 9.57 -1.26
CA ALA A 177 -2.82 9.73 -1.04
C ALA A 177 -3.23 9.99 0.42
N THR A 178 -2.43 9.57 1.39
CA THR A 178 -2.73 9.72 2.83
C THR A 178 -1.86 10.76 3.52
N SER A 179 -0.66 11.00 3.03
CA SER A 179 0.34 11.84 3.73
C SER A 179 0.64 13.16 3.04
N GLY A 180 0.19 13.33 1.78
CA GLY A 180 0.56 14.47 0.96
C GLY A 180 2.07 14.55 0.60
N LYS A 181 2.91 13.67 1.16
CA LYS A 181 4.34 13.64 0.90
C LYS A 181 4.67 12.86 -0.36
N ASP A 182 5.61 13.36 -1.15
CA ASP A 182 6.09 12.69 -2.36
C ASP A 182 6.99 11.50 -2.02
N SER A 183 6.37 10.33 -1.91
CA SER A 183 7.09 9.08 -1.61
C SER A 183 7.94 8.54 -2.78
N LEU A 184 7.81 9.13 -3.97
CA LEU A 184 8.53 8.71 -5.18
C LEU A 184 9.76 9.58 -5.49
N SER A 185 10.02 10.64 -4.73
CA SER A 185 11.16 11.54 -4.93
C SER A 185 12.51 10.81 -4.87
N LEU A 186 12.64 9.80 -4.01
CA LEU A 186 13.84 8.97 -3.92
C LEU A 186 14.11 8.17 -5.20
N MET A 187 13.08 7.73 -5.90
CA MET A 187 13.23 7.03 -7.18
C MET A 187 13.69 8.01 -8.28
N THR A 188 13.13 9.21 -8.30
CA THR A 188 13.52 10.23 -9.29
C THR A 188 14.95 10.71 -9.08
N SER A 189 15.46 10.74 -7.84
CA SER A 189 16.87 11.07 -7.56
C SER A 189 17.87 10.03 -8.13
N LEU A 190 17.42 8.79 -8.35
CA LEU A 190 18.17 7.74 -9.03
C LEU A 190 18.04 7.77 -10.58
N GLY A 191 17.31 8.76 -11.11
CA GLY A 191 17.08 8.91 -12.54
C GLY A 191 15.87 8.15 -13.10
N TYR A 192 15.04 7.52 -12.24
CA TYR A 192 13.80 6.90 -12.70
C TYR A 192 12.77 7.96 -13.08
N LYS A 193 12.10 7.74 -14.21
CA LYS A 193 10.95 8.56 -14.63
C LYS A 193 9.68 8.06 -13.95
N ARG A 194 8.75 8.96 -13.74
CA ARG A 194 7.41 8.64 -13.23
C ARG A 194 6.34 9.35 -14.03
N THR A 195 5.17 8.77 -14.13
CA THR A 195 3.96 9.45 -14.60
C THR A 195 3.36 10.29 -13.47
N ALA A 196 2.58 11.31 -13.84
CA ALA A 196 1.83 12.09 -12.85
C ALA A 196 0.88 11.20 -12.06
N CYS A 197 0.85 11.38 -10.75
CA CYS A 197 -0.14 10.73 -9.90
C CYS A 197 -1.36 11.63 -9.78
N VAL A 198 -2.52 11.11 -10.16
CA VAL A 198 -3.80 11.79 -10.05
C VAL A 198 -4.73 11.06 -9.08
N PRO A 199 -5.62 11.78 -8.37
CA PRO A 199 -6.59 11.13 -7.49
C PRO A 199 -7.50 10.19 -8.29
N ALA A 200 -7.62 8.95 -7.84
CA ALA A 200 -8.56 7.96 -8.34
C ALA A 200 -9.21 7.24 -7.16
N ILE A 201 -10.40 6.69 -7.35
CA ILE A 201 -11.19 6.09 -6.25
C ILE A 201 -11.33 7.09 -5.10
N ALA A 202 -11.64 8.32 -5.44
CA ALA A 202 -11.72 9.45 -4.52
C ALA A 202 -13.13 10.04 -4.52
N PRO A 203 -13.58 10.66 -3.42
CA PRO A 203 -14.79 11.48 -3.42
C PRO A 203 -14.69 12.61 -4.43
N ILE A 204 -15.80 12.99 -5.02
CA ILE A 204 -15.91 14.12 -5.96
C ILE A 204 -16.32 15.36 -5.15
N PRO A 205 -15.45 16.37 -4.99
CA PRO A 205 -15.77 17.56 -4.21
C PRO A 205 -16.95 18.32 -4.80
N THR A 206 -17.90 18.70 -3.96
CA THR A 206 -19.05 19.53 -4.34
C THR A 206 -19.70 20.13 -3.10
N ALA A 207 -20.28 21.32 -3.25
CA ALA A 207 -21.05 21.98 -2.20
C ALA A 207 -22.58 21.98 -2.48
N LEU A 208 -23.03 21.27 -3.53
CA LEU A 208 -24.41 21.32 -4.01
C LEU A 208 -25.41 20.57 -3.10
N PHE A 209 -24.93 19.66 -2.25
CA PHE A 209 -25.78 18.73 -1.50
C PHE A 209 -25.70 18.95 0.02
N LYS A 210 -25.63 20.20 0.45
CA LYS A 210 -25.64 20.56 1.87
C LYS A 210 -26.95 20.13 2.52
N GLY A 211 -26.86 19.62 3.75
CA GLY A 211 -28.01 19.21 4.54
C GLY A 211 -28.55 17.81 4.27
N VAL A 212 -27.91 17.05 3.36
CA VAL A 212 -28.25 15.63 3.10
C VAL A 212 -27.08 14.71 3.39
N SER A 213 -26.14 15.14 4.21
CA SER A 213 -24.97 14.38 4.60
C SER A 213 -25.37 13.05 5.26
N GLY A 214 -24.72 11.96 4.86
CA GLY A 214 -25.01 10.60 5.33
C GLY A 214 -26.09 9.85 4.54
N VAL A 215 -26.88 10.54 3.70
CA VAL A 215 -27.88 9.91 2.84
C VAL A 215 -27.18 9.06 1.78
N ARG A 216 -27.74 7.87 1.52
CA ARG A 216 -27.34 6.97 0.45
C ARG A 216 -28.47 6.79 -0.54
N ALA A 217 -28.13 6.79 -1.83
CA ALA A 217 -29.11 6.55 -2.89
C ALA A 217 -28.46 5.77 -4.04
N ILE A 218 -29.28 5.06 -4.81
CA ILE A 218 -28.88 4.49 -6.09
C ILE A 218 -29.15 5.56 -7.15
N ALA A 219 -28.07 5.97 -7.85
CA ALA A 219 -28.15 7.01 -8.86
C ALA A 219 -27.45 6.59 -10.15
N ARG A 220 -27.72 7.29 -11.24
CA ARG A 220 -26.94 7.28 -12.47
C ARG A 220 -26.06 8.52 -12.49
N GLY A 221 -24.76 8.33 -12.71
CA GLY A 221 -23.78 9.39 -12.87
C GLY A 221 -23.17 9.36 -14.26
N ILE A 222 -23.13 10.52 -14.91
CA ILE A 222 -22.51 10.70 -16.21
C ILE A 222 -21.36 11.68 -16.06
N LEU A 223 -20.16 11.27 -16.47
CA LEU A 223 -18.99 12.13 -16.56
C LEU A 223 -18.81 12.58 -17.99
N THR A 224 -18.73 13.89 -18.21
CA THR A 224 -18.54 14.46 -19.55
C THR A 224 -17.30 15.37 -19.60
N SER A 225 -16.72 15.49 -20.79
CA SER A 225 -15.74 16.51 -21.16
C SER A 225 -16.27 17.24 -22.40
N GLY A 226 -16.82 18.45 -22.23
CA GLY A 226 -17.62 19.06 -23.26
C GLY A 226 -18.84 18.21 -23.61
N GLU A 227 -19.00 17.84 -24.88
CA GLU A 227 -20.08 16.98 -25.37
C GLU A 227 -19.75 15.46 -25.29
N GLU A 228 -18.49 15.11 -25.04
CA GLU A 228 -18.06 13.70 -24.97
C GLU A 228 -18.44 13.09 -23.63
N ILE A 229 -19.05 11.90 -23.66
CA ILE A 229 -19.33 11.10 -22.46
C ILE A 229 -18.12 10.22 -22.16
N LEU A 230 -17.37 10.54 -21.10
CA LEU A 230 -16.22 9.77 -20.63
C LEU A 230 -16.64 8.54 -19.82
N ALA A 231 -17.74 8.64 -19.08
CA ALA A 231 -18.30 7.51 -18.32
C ALA A 231 -19.79 7.71 -18.07
N ASP A 232 -20.53 6.59 -18.09
CA ASP A 232 -21.92 6.48 -17.68
C ASP A 232 -22.04 5.27 -16.78
N ARG A 233 -22.38 5.50 -15.52
CA ARG A 233 -22.37 4.48 -14.45
C ARG A 233 -23.63 4.59 -13.60
N ARG A 234 -24.04 3.44 -13.04
CA ARG A 234 -25.13 3.38 -12.05
C ARG A 234 -24.63 2.67 -10.80
N GLY A 235 -24.84 3.27 -9.64
CA GLY A 235 -24.38 2.71 -8.38
C GLY A 235 -24.83 3.51 -7.18
N GLU A 236 -24.39 3.06 -5.99
CA GLU A 236 -24.63 3.78 -4.75
C GLU A 236 -23.79 5.05 -4.69
N VAL A 237 -24.43 6.16 -4.38
CA VAL A 237 -23.82 7.43 -3.99
C VAL A 237 -24.08 7.68 -2.51
N LEU A 238 -23.05 8.16 -1.82
CA LEU A 238 -23.15 8.68 -0.46
C LEU A 238 -22.96 10.19 -0.50
N PHE A 239 -23.98 10.92 -0.09
CA PHE A 239 -23.92 12.38 -0.01
C PHE A 239 -23.14 12.81 1.24
N ARG A 240 -22.28 13.80 1.07
CA ARG A 240 -21.53 14.49 2.12
C ARG A 240 -21.72 15.99 1.90
N ASP A 241 -21.49 16.80 2.95
CA ASP A 241 -21.64 18.25 2.85
C ASP A 241 -20.63 18.89 1.90
N ASP A 242 -19.50 18.23 1.69
CA ASP A 242 -18.35 18.70 0.92
C ASP A 242 -18.06 17.87 -0.35
N ALA A 243 -18.74 16.73 -0.52
CA ALA A 243 -18.42 15.80 -1.61
C ALA A 243 -19.54 14.78 -1.88
N LEU A 244 -19.52 14.21 -3.08
CA LEU A 244 -20.16 12.92 -3.37
C LEU A 244 -19.15 11.80 -3.14
N SER A 245 -19.55 10.75 -2.44
CA SER A 245 -18.77 9.55 -2.15
C SER A 245 -19.56 8.30 -2.54
N GLY A 246 -19.08 7.11 -2.15
CA GLY A 246 -19.69 5.82 -2.52
C GLY A 246 -19.15 5.27 -3.83
N MET A 247 -19.63 4.08 -4.19
CA MET A 247 -19.08 3.34 -5.34
C MET A 247 -19.23 4.11 -6.65
N LEU A 248 -20.35 4.77 -6.87
CA LEU A 248 -20.59 5.57 -8.08
C LEU A 248 -19.56 6.69 -8.22
N ALA A 249 -19.31 7.46 -7.17
CA ALA A 249 -18.32 8.52 -7.17
C ALA A 249 -16.90 7.99 -7.42
N PHE A 250 -16.56 6.84 -6.83
CA PHE A 250 -15.25 6.21 -7.02
C PHE A 250 -15.03 5.68 -8.44
N GLU A 251 -16.06 5.15 -9.08
CA GLU A 251 -15.98 4.72 -10.49
C GLU A 251 -15.84 5.92 -11.44
N LEU A 252 -16.58 6.99 -11.20
CA LEU A 252 -16.49 8.22 -12.01
C LEU A 252 -15.14 8.91 -11.84
N SER A 253 -14.63 9.02 -10.60
CA SER A 253 -13.30 9.59 -10.34
C SER A 253 -12.17 8.75 -10.97
N SER A 254 -12.34 7.43 -10.99
CA SER A 254 -11.40 6.54 -11.71
C SER A 254 -11.45 6.70 -13.22
N ALA A 255 -12.64 6.93 -13.78
CA ALA A 255 -12.78 7.20 -15.21
C ALA A 255 -12.13 8.55 -15.58
N TYR A 256 -12.33 9.58 -14.75
CA TYR A 256 -11.67 10.87 -14.91
C TYR A 256 -10.15 10.76 -14.88
N ALA A 257 -9.61 10.06 -13.88
CA ALA A 257 -8.18 9.86 -13.76
C ALA A 257 -7.54 9.14 -14.96
N ARG A 258 -8.30 8.35 -15.71
CA ARG A 258 -7.83 7.69 -16.94
C ARG A 258 -7.94 8.55 -18.19
N ALA A 259 -8.76 9.60 -18.14
CA ALA A 259 -8.95 10.53 -19.27
C ALA A 259 -7.95 11.70 -19.25
N LEU A 260 -7.21 11.89 -18.13
CA LEU A 260 -6.12 12.86 -17.98
C LEU A 260 -4.82 12.34 -18.58
#